data_77ecb97279bd527b7bf2e884aba99917
#
_entry.id   77ecb97279bd527b7bf2e884aba99917
#
_cell.length_a   1.000
_cell.length_b   1.000
_cell.length_c   1.000
_cell.angle_alpha   90.00
_cell.angle_beta   90.00
_cell.angle_gamma   90.00
#
_symmetry.space_group_name_H-M   'P 1'
#
loop_
_entity.id
_entity.type
_entity.pdbx_description
1 polymer ?
#
loop_
_entity_poly.entity_id
_entity_poly.type
_entity_poly.pdbx_seq_one_letter_code
_entity_poly.pdbx_strand_id
1 'polypeptide(L)'
;AFSMQYGMTNQLREKEQYNLEKILEQSVNSIENQSQIYENLVDYLSYSQSLRNIFDTEMESDYEKYLKYVKVADPLLQMPTIYHKEIRSITLYSDNIEVPHGDTLLPMSEAENQQWYSRLNEGTLMQWSITRGGNKSIIASRKFYDNDTIKAVLEMRLDYEKVLSPFMSQITDNTGGMILDDNGNVVYADCSMDKKYRPKNIENLKDISDKYYISQRTMKDTGWDFYIYRPKAVSENAIHKLLLKNIPLILISVLLLSLLGYVFS
;
A
#
# COMPACT_ATOMS: atom_id res chain seq x y z
N ALA A 1 8.52 -25.95 36.87
CA ALA A 1 7.87 -24.61 36.74
C ALA A 1 8.67 -23.67 35.85
N PHE A 2 9.97 -23.43 36.07
CA PHE A 2 10.81 -22.53 35.28
C PHE A 2 10.91 -22.89 33.79
N SER A 3 11.11 -24.17 33.48
CA SER A 3 11.20 -24.70 32.10
C SER A 3 9.88 -24.51 31.35
N MET A 4 8.75 -24.67 32.00
CA MET A 4 7.43 -24.51 31.43
C MET A 4 7.07 -23.02 31.16
N GLN A 5 7.51 -22.12 32.04
CA GLN A 5 7.37 -20.66 31.85
C GLN A 5 8.23 -20.16 30.69
N TYR A 6 9.45 -20.63 30.56
CA TYR A 6 10.34 -20.28 29.46
C TYR A 6 9.79 -20.75 28.11
N GLY A 7 9.28 -22.00 28.04
CA GLY A 7 8.66 -22.51 26.84
C GLY A 7 7.40 -21.73 26.43
N MET A 8 6.55 -21.37 27.39
CA MET A 8 5.34 -20.57 27.14
C MET A 8 5.67 -19.14 26.66
N THR A 9 6.71 -18.52 27.22
CA THR A 9 7.13 -17.18 26.79
C THR A 9 7.67 -17.19 25.36
N ASN A 10 8.45 -18.20 24.98
CA ASN A 10 8.96 -18.34 23.61
C ASN A 10 7.83 -18.59 22.60
N GLN A 11 6.88 -19.46 22.92
CA GLN A 11 5.71 -19.70 22.07
C GLN A 11 4.88 -18.44 21.85
N LEU A 12 4.70 -17.61 22.89
CA LEU A 12 3.98 -16.34 22.76
C LEU A 12 4.74 -15.33 21.89
N ARG A 13 6.08 -15.27 22.01
CA ARG A 13 6.93 -14.42 21.14
C ARG A 13 6.83 -14.84 19.67
N GLU A 14 6.96 -16.14 19.40
CA GLU A 14 6.81 -16.70 18.05
C GLU A 14 5.43 -16.41 17.48
N LYS A 15 4.38 -16.54 18.30
CA LYS A 15 3.01 -16.25 17.89
C LYS A 15 2.82 -14.77 17.57
N GLU A 16 3.38 -13.86 18.36
CA GLU A 16 3.32 -12.41 18.07
C GLU A 16 4.02 -12.04 16.76
N GLN A 17 5.23 -12.58 16.54
CA GLN A 17 5.96 -12.38 15.29
C GLN A 17 5.15 -12.93 14.10
N TYR A 18 4.65 -14.16 14.20
CA TYR A 18 3.84 -14.79 13.17
C TYR A 18 2.56 -13.99 12.86
N ASN A 19 1.85 -13.48 13.89
CA ASN A 19 0.66 -12.66 13.71
C ASN A 19 0.99 -11.37 12.96
N LEU A 20 2.12 -10.73 13.30
CA LEU A 20 2.56 -9.50 12.64
C LEU A 20 2.89 -9.73 11.16
N GLU A 21 3.56 -10.84 10.85
CA GLU A 21 3.84 -11.27 9.48
C GLU A 21 2.55 -11.53 8.69
N LYS A 22 1.58 -12.22 9.29
CA LYS A 22 0.29 -12.51 8.65
C LYS A 22 -0.54 -11.25 8.37
N ILE A 23 -0.57 -10.32 9.30
CA ILE A 23 -1.26 -9.04 9.13
C ILE A 23 -0.63 -8.26 7.96
N LEU A 24 0.70 -8.19 7.91
CA LEU A 24 1.41 -7.53 6.85
C LEU A 24 1.16 -8.22 5.49
N GLU A 25 1.27 -9.55 5.46
CA GLU A 25 1.01 -10.34 4.25
C GLU A 25 -0.40 -10.08 3.69
N GLN A 26 -1.42 -10.13 4.54
CA GLN A 26 -2.81 -9.88 4.12
C GLN A 26 -3.01 -8.47 3.60
N SER A 27 -2.41 -7.47 4.27
CA SER A 27 -2.52 -6.08 3.86
C SER A 27 -1.85 -5.81 2.52
N VAL A 28 -0.63 -6.31 2.32
CA VAL A 28 0.11 -6.14 1.06
C VAL A 28 -0.59 -6.91 -0.06
N ASN A 29 -1.02 -8.15 0.15
CA ASN A 29 -1.77 -8.91 -0.84
C ASN A 29 -3.08 -8.20 -1.25
N SER A 30 -3.76 -7.53 -0.31
CA SER A 30 -4.97 -6.76 -0.63
C SER A 30 -4.65 -5.58 -1.56
N ILE A 31 -3.54 -4.88 -1.31
CA ILE A 31 -3.08 -3.77 -2.16
C ILE A 31 -2.60 -4.30 -3.52
N GLU A 32 -1.85 -5.40 -3.57
CA GLU A 32 -1.41 -6.06 -4.82
C GLU A 32 -2.61 -6.47 -5.68
N ASN A 33 -3.65 -7.04 -5.09
CA ASN A 33 -4.87 -7.39 -5.82
C ASN A 33 -5.58 -6.16 -6.41
N GLN A 34 -5.57 -5.05 -5.69
CA GLN A 34 -6.11 -3.80 -6.22
C GLN A 34 -5.23 -3.23 -7.35
N SER A 35 -3.91 -3.24 -7.19
CA SER A 35 -2.99 -2.76 -8.24
C SER A 35 -3.15 -3.56 -9.53
N GLN A 36 -3.37 -4.86 -9.44
CA GLN A 36 -3.64 -5.71 -10.61
C GLN A 36 -4.93 -5.30 -11.35
N ILE A 37 -5.96 -4.85 -10.63
CA ILE A 37 -7.18 -4.31 -11.26
C ILE A 37 -6.86 -3.04 -12.05
N TYR A 38 -6.03 -2.15 -11.50
CA TYR A 38 -5.62 -0.92 -12.17
C TYR A 38 -4.75 -1.22 -13.39
N GLU A 39 -3.82 -2.17 -13.31
CA GLU A 39 -3.02 -2.62 -14.44
C GLU A 39 -3.88 -3.18 -15.57
N ASN A 40 -4.81 -4.07 -15.24
CA ASN A 40 -5.73 -4.64 -16.21
C ASN A 40 -6.59 -3.56 -16.89
N LEU A 41 -7.00 -2.53 -16.13
CA LEU A 41 -7.74 -1.40 -16.68
C LEU A 41 -6.87 -0.56 -17.63
N VAL A 42 -5.64 -0.27 -17.26
CA VAL A 42 -4.69 0.45 -18.10
C VAL A 42 -4.39 -0.36 -19.37
N ASP A 43 -4.22 -1.67 -19.26
CA ASP A 43 -4.05 -2.56 -20.41
C ASP A 43 -5.26 -2.50 -21.35
N TYR A 44 -6.47 -2.62 -20.80
CA TYR A 44 -7.69 -2.50 -21.59
C TYR A 44 -7.76 -1.17 -22.35
N LEU A 45 -7.48 -0.05 -21.67
CA LEU A 45 -7.46 1.26 -22.30
C LEU A 45 -6.36 1.38 -23.36
N SER A 46 -5.17 0.84 -23.10
CA SER A 46 -4.02 0.86 -24.02
C SER A 46 -4.29 0.10 -25.32
N TYR A 47 -5.03 -1.00 -25.24
CA TYR A 47 -5.37 -1.83 -26.41
C TYR A 47 -6.71 -1.45 -27.03
N SER A 48 -7.44 -0.47 -26.49
CA SER A 48 -8.71 0.01 -27.05
C SER A 48 -8.49 0.64 -28.41
N GLN A 49 -8.93 -0.03 -29.47
CA GLN A 49 -8.87 0.51 -30.83
C GLN A 49 -9.62 1.84 -30.94
N SER A 50 -10.70 1.99 -30.20
CA SER A 50 -11.50 3.23 -30.16
C SER A 50 -10.71 4.42 -29.63
N LEU A 51 -9.89 4.22 -28.57
CA LEU A 51 -8.98 5.25 -28.07
C LEU A 51 -7.82 5.51 -29.03
N ARG A 52 -7.22 4.45 -29.60
CA ARG A 52 -6.14 4.60 -30.59
C ARG A 52 -6.58 5.41 -31.80
N ASN A 53 -7.79 5.20 -32.30
CA ASN A 53 -8.33 5.93 -33.43
C ASN A 53 -8.50 7.45 -33.16
N ILE A 54 -8.52 7.88 -31.90
CA ILE A 54 -8.51 9.30 -31.53
C ILE A 54 -7.14 9.92 -31.84
N PHE A 55 -6.05 9.17 -31.68
CA PHE A 55 -4.68 9.66 -31.86
C PHE A 55 -4.13 9.44 -33.28
N ASP A 56 -4.65 8.44 -34.00
CA ASP A 56 -4.10 8.02 -35.30
C ASP A 56 -4.80 8.65 -36.50
N THR A 57 -5.98 9.25 -36.29
CA THR A 57 -6.77 9.79 -37.40
C THR A 57 -6.54 11.28 -37.54
N GLU A 58 -6.08 11.73 -38.70
CA GLU A 58 -6.21 13.13 -39.11
C GLU A 58 -7.69 13.47 -39.18
N MET A 59 -8.15 14.29 -38.24
CA MET A 59 -9.54 14.71 -38.18
C MET A 59 -9.71 16.00 -38.95
N GLU A 60 -10.71 16.03 -39.82
CA GLU A 60 -10.93 17.14 -40.76
C GLU A 60 -11.43 18.40 -40.06
N SER A 61 -12.12 18.29 -38.90
CA SER A 61 -12.66 19.45 -38.19
C SER A 61 -12.61 19.32 -36.67
N ASP A 62 -12.56 20.46 -35.97
CA ASP A 62 -12.61 20.54 -34.51
C ASP A 62 -13.93 19.98 -33.94
N TYR A 63 -15.02 20.10 -34.70
CA TYR A 63 -16.31 19.55 -34.29
C TYR A 63 -16.31 18.01 -34.30
N GLU A 64 -15.69 17.39 -35.28
CA GLU A 64 -15.53 15.91 -35.32
C GLU A 64 -14.64 15.41 -34.22
N LYS A 65 -13.53 16.12 -33.92
CA LYS A 65 -12.67 15.86 -32.76
C LYS A 65 -13.47 15.87 -31.47
N TYR A 66 -14.22 16.96 -31.26
CA TYR A 66 -15.07 17.11 -30.07
C TYR A 66 -16.10 15.98 -29.93
N LEU A 67 -16.78 15.61 -31.03
CA LEU A 67 -17.76 14.52 -31.00
C LEU A 67 -17.09 13.16 -30.63
N LYS A 68 -15.89 12.88 -31.12
CA LYS A 68 -15.14 11.66 -30.76
C LYS A 68 -14.73 11.69 -29.29
N TYR A 69 -14.29 12.83 -28.79
CA TYR A 69 -13.94 12.98 -27.38
C TYR A 69 -15.16 12.69 -26.48
N VAL A 70 -16.28 13.33 -26.71
CA VAL A 70 -17.49 13.14 -25.92
C VAL A 70 -18.10 11.74 -26.05
N LYS A 71 -18.11 11.16 -27.26
CA LYS A 71 -18.77 9.87 -27.50
C LYS A 71 -17.88 8.66 -27.22
N VAL A 72 -16.56 8.80 -27.27
CA VAL A 72 -15.64 7.67 -27.16
C VAL A 72 -14.70 7.85 -25.96
N ALA A 73 -13.95 8.95 -25.89
CA ALA A 73 -12.95 9.11 -24.84
C ALA A 73 -13.57 9.26 -23.45
N ASP A 74 -14.52 10.18 -23.30
CA ASP A 74 -15.15 10.45 -22.01
C ASP A 74 -15.77 9.21 -21.36
N PRO A 75 -16.60 8.41 -22.06
CA PRO A 75 -17.13 7.19 -21.46
C PRO A 75 -16.05 6.21 -21.04
N LEU A 76 -15.01 6.01 -21.84
CA LEU A 76 -13.93 5.06 -21.54
C LEU A 76 -13.05 5.51 -20.37
N LEU A 77 -12.80 6.81 -20.24
CA LEU A 77 -11.91 7.35 -19.21
C LEU A 77 -12.66 7.69 -17.90
N GLN A 78 -13.94 8.06 -17.99
CA GLN A 78 -14.74 8.46 -16.81
C GLN A 78 -15.47 7.28 -16.15
N MET A 79 -15.98 6.30 -16.92
CA MET A 79 -16.70 5.16 -16.35
C MET A 79 -15.91 4.41 -15.24
N PRO A 80 -14.60 4.16 -15.39
CA PRO A 80 -13.85 3.49 -14.33
C PRO A 80 -13.89 4.24 -13.00
N THR A 81 -13.92 5.57 -13.00
CA THR A 81 -13.98 6.39 -11.78
C THR A 81 -15.33 6.28 -11.05
N ILE A 82 -16.37 5.86 -11.75
CA ILE A 82 -17.69 5.63 -11.17
C ILE A 82 -17.74 4.31 -10.41
N TYR A 83 -17.12 3.26 -10.96
CA TYR A 83 -17.13 1.92 -10.38
C TYR A 83 -16.02 1.73 -9.34
N HIS A 84 -14.86 2.36 -9.53
CA HIS A 84 -13.69 2.31 -8.65
C HIS A 84 -13.51 3.65 -7.96
N LYS A 85 -14.06 3.77 -6.75
CA LYS A 85 -14.08 5.04 -5.99
C LYS A 85 -12.69 5.52 -5.54
N GLU A 86 -11.70 4.65 -5.59
CA GLU A 86 -10.30 4.96 -5.36
C GLU A 86 -9.64 5.62 -6.58
N ILE A 87 -10.20 5.48 -7.78
CA ILE A 87 -9.72 6.20 -8.98
C ILE A 87 -10.32 7.60 -8.97
N ARG A 88 -9.48 8.62 -8.84
CA ARG A 88 -9.91 10.02 -8.87
C ARG A 88 -10.08 10.53 -10.29
N SER A 89 -9.14 10.20 -11.17
CA SER A 89 -9.19 10.58 -12.59
C SER A 89 -8.33 9.65 -13.43
N ILE A 90 -8.66 9.56 -14.72
CA ILE A 90 -7.82 8.96 -15.74
C ILE A 90 -7.66 10.01 -16.83
N THR A 91 -6.42 10.37 -17.12
CA THR A 91 -6.07 11.40 -18.10
C THR A 91 -5.17 10.81 -19.17
N LEU A 92 -5.43 11.11 -20.43
CA LEU A 92 -4.58 10.78 -21.56
C LEU A 92 -3.92 12.06 -22.10
N TYR A 93 -2.62 11.99 -22.29
CA TYR A 93 -1.79 13.04 -22.86
C TYR A 93 -1.30 12.60 -24.23
N SER A 94 -1.40 13.47 -25.25
CA SER A 94 -0.91 13.17 -26.59
C SER A 94 -0.53 14.44 -27.33
N ASP A 95 0.43 14.34 -28.25
CA ASP A 95 0.79 15.43 -29.16
C ASP A 95 -0.31 15.80 -30.15
N ASN A 96 -1.23 14.84 -30.42
CA ASN A 96 -2.39 15.08 -31.30
C ASN A 96 -3.54 15.84 -30.63
N ILE A 97 -3.41 16.16 -29.35
CA ILE A 97 -4.37 16.97 -28.58
C ILE A 97 -3.80 18.38 -28.44
N GLU A 98 -4.28 19.29 -29.30
CA GLU A 98 -3.85 20.70 -29.26
C GLU A 98 -4.62 21.51 -28.21
N VAL A 99 -5.91 21.20 -28.04
CA VAL A 99 -6.81 21.88 -27.09
C VAL A 99 -7.28 20.90 -26.04
N PRO A 100 -7.10 21.21 -24.74
CA PRO A 100 -7.59 20.38 -23.66
C PRO A 100 -9.08 20.07 -23.76
N HIS A 101 -9.46 18.81 -23.49
CA HIS A 101 -10.86 18.40 -23.35
C HIS A 101 -11.12 17.98 -21.89
N GLY A 102 -11.63 18.91 -21.09
CA GLY A 102 -11.76 18.72 -19.66
C GLY A 102 -10.44 18.33 -19.00
N ASP A 103 -10.52 17.36 -18.08
CA ASP A 103 -9.36 16.79 -17.40
C ASP A 103 -8.98 15.41 -17.97
N THR A 104 -9.65 14.96 -19.04
CA THR A 104 -9.50 13.60 -19.57
C THR A 104 -8.51 13.51 -20.73
N LEU A 105 -8.45 14.54 -21.57
CA LEU A 105 -7.54 14.59 -22.73
C LEU A 105 -6.76 15.89 -22.70
N LEU A 106 -5.44 15.80 -22.60
CA LEU A 106 -4.55 16.94 -22.48
C LEU A 106 -3.38 16.87 -23.49
N PRO A 107 -2.83 18.02 -23.91
CA PRO A 107 -1.58 18.05 -24.67
C PRO A 107 -0.43 17.34 -23.95
N MET A 108 0.48 16.72 -24.68
CA MET A 108 1.64 16.04 -24.12
C MET A 108 2.52 16.97 -23.26
N SER A 109 2.61 18.25 -23.63
CA SER A 109 3.35 19.26 -22.87
C SER A 109 2.88 19.43 -21.43
N GLU A 110 1.59 19.13 -21.14
CA GLU A 110 1.07 19.14 -19.77
C GLU A 110 1.59 17.96 -18.95
N ALA A 111 1.82 16.79 -19.58
CA ALA A 111 2.45 15.64 -18.92
C ALA A 111 3.92 15.91 -18.61
N GLU A 112 4.65 16.50 -19.54
CA GLU A 112 6.08 16.80 -19.42
C GLU A 112 6.38 17.73 -18.23
N ASN A 113 5.44 18.58 -17.87
CA ASN A 113 5.53 19.48 -16.71
C ASN A 113 5.24 18.77 -15.38
N GLN A 114 4.79 17.50 -15.37
CA GLN A 114 4.49 16.75 -14.16
C GLN A 114 5.73 16.09 -13.57
N GLN A 115 5.85 16.09 -12.24
CA GLN A 115 6.98 15.46 -11.54
C GLN A 115 7.11 13.95 -11.82
N TRP A 116 5.99 13.26 -12.04
CA TRP A 116 5.99 11.83 -12.32
C TRP A 116 6.47 11.50 -13.74
N TYR A 117 6.37 12.44 -14.70
CA TYR A 117 6.73 12.20 -16.11
C TYR A 117 8.22 11.87 -16.26
N SER A 118 9.09 12.55 -15.54
CA SER A 118 10.54 12.29 -15.56
C SER A 118 10.94 10.89 -15.06
N ARG A 119 10.02 10.20 -14.36
CA ARG A 119 10.21 8.83 -13.86
C ARG A 119 9.69 7.77 -14.80
N LEU A 120 8.98 8.15 -15.87
CA LEU A 120 8.51 7.21 -16.88
C LEU A 120 9.70 6.60 -17.61
N ASN A 121 9.98 5.34 -17.32
CA ASN A 121 11.00 4.57 -18.01
C ASN A 121 10.65 4.34 -19.47
N GLU A 122 11.65 4.05 -20.30
CA GLU A 122 11.44 3.51 -21.63
C GLU A 122 10.84 2.11 -21.50
N GLY A 123 9.61 1.93 -21.98
CA GLY A 123 8.91 0.65 -21.95
C GLY A 123 7.41 0.77 -21.73
N THR A 124 6.75 -0.37 -21.77
CA THR A 124 5.29 -0.50 -21.65
C THR A 124 4.82 -0.82 -20.24
N LEU A 125 5.73 -0.91 -19.26
CA LEU A 125 5.38 -1.22 -17.88
C LEU A 125 4.78 -0.01 -17.19
N MET A 126 3.80 -0.29 -16.34
CA MET A 126 3.20 0.75 -15.50
C MET A 126 4.20 1.25 -14.47
N GLN A 127 4.29 2.58 -14.33
CA GLN A 127 5.14 3.24 -13.35
C GLN A 127 4.29 3.80 -12.23
N TRP A 128 4.73 3.57 -11.01
CA TRP A 128 4.07 4.03 -9.80
C TRP A 128 4.85 5.18 -9.16
N SER A 129 4.16 6.24 -8.78
CA SER A 129 4.75 7.38 -8.09
C SER A 129 3.76 8.02 -7.13
N ILE A 130 4.26 8.89 -6.25
CA ILE A 130 3.44 9.61 -5.30
C ILE A 130 3.62 11.09 -5.50
N THR A 131 2.51 11.82 -5.56
CA THR A 131 2.56 13.28 -5.57
C THR A 131 2.96 13.80 -4.20
N ARG A 132 3.93 14.72 -4.17
CA ARG A 132 4.34 15.44 -2.96
C ARG A 132 3.58 16.76 -2.92
N GLY A 133 2.77 16.97 -1.88
CA GLY A 133 1.96 18.20 -1.71
C GLY A 133 0.71 17.95 -0.86
N GLY A 134 -0.14 18.98 -0.69
CA GLY A 134 -1.25 18.96 0.26
C GLY A 134 -2.27 17.83 0.11
N ASN A 135 -2.56 17.41 -1.14
CA ASN A 135 -3.42 16.24 -1.41
C ASN A 135 -2.56 15.14 -2.03
N LYS A 136 -2.05 14.23 -1.20
CA LYS A 136 -1.31 13.05 -1.68
C LYS A 136 -2.19 12.21 -2.60
N SER A 137 -1.61 11.80 -3.72
CA SER A 137 -2.20 10.86 -4.66
C SER A 137 -1.14 9.85 -5.09
N ILE A 138 -1.57 8.63 -5.36
CA ILE A 138 -0.76 7.64 -6.05
C ILE A 138 -1.01 7.82 -7.53
N ILE A 139 0.05 7.93 -8.32
CA ILE A 139 -0.01 8.05 -9.77
C ILE A 139 0.46 6.73 -10.37
N ALA A 140 -0.40 6.10 -11.14
CA ALA A 140 -0.06 5.00 -12.02
C ALA A 140 -0.02 5.53 -13.45
N SER A 141 1.14 5.47 -14.09
CA SER A 141 1.34 6.05 -15.43
C SER A 141 1.99 5.06 -16.39
N ARG A 142 1.65 5.18 -17.69
CA ARG A 142 2.13 4.31 -18.74
C ARG A 142 2.20 5.02 -20.07
N LYS A 143 3.26 4.71 -20.86
CA LYS A 143 3.39 5.15 -22.24
C LYS A 143 2.67 4.19 -23.19
N PHE A 144 1.96 4.75 -24.16
CA PHE A 144 1.37 4.02 -25.29
C PHE A 144 2.25 4.19 -26.50
N TYR A 145 2.64 3.08 -27.11
CA TYR A 145 3.49 3.04 -28.29
C TYR A 145 2.73 2.55 -29.51
N ASP A 146 3.11 3.10 -30.65
CA ASP A 146 2.80 2.57 -31.96
C ASP A 146 4.09 2.60 -32.77
N ASN A 147 4.53 1.43 -33.27
CA ASN A 147 5.77 1.27 -34.06
C ASN A 147 6.97 2.02 -33.41
N ASP A 148 7.21 1.79 -32.11
CA ASP A 148 8.26 2.40 -31.30
C ASP A 148 8.13 3.92 -31.07
N THR A 149 7.05 4.54 -31.52
CA THR A 149 6.77 5.96 -31.28
C THR A 149 5.77 6.11 -30.12
N ILE A 150 6.04 7.02 -29.19
CA ILE A 150 5.08 7.35 -28.13
C ILE A 150 3.92 8.11 -28.73
N LYS A 151 2.72 7.57 -28.65
CA LYS A 151 1.48 8.19 -29.14
C LYS A 151 0.68 8.88 -28.05
N ALA A 152 0.73 8.33 -26.86
CA ALA A 152 0.04 8.86 -25.71
C ALA A 152 0.71 8.43 -24.40
N VAL A 153 0.42 9.15 -23.34
CA VAL A 153 0.73 8.78 -21.96
C VAL A 153 -0.55 8.76 -21.17
N LEU A 154 -0.81 7.69 -20.45
CA LEU A 154 -1.93 7.58 -19.51
C LEU A 154 -1.43 7.91 -18.10
N GLU A 155 -2.17 8.75 -17.42
CA GLU A 155 -2.09 8.96 -15.98
C GLU A 155 -3.38 8.48 -15.32
N MET A 156 -3.28 7.55 -14.39
CA MET A 156 -4.37 7.19 -13.47
C MET A 156 -4.02 7.75 -12.09
N ARG A 157 -4.84 8.66 -11.62
CA ARG A 157 -4.68 9.27 -10.30
C ARG A 157 -5.55 8.57 -9.28
N LEU A 158 -4.92 7.98 -8.27
CA LEU A 158 -5.56 7.18 -7.25
C LEU A 158 -5.60 7.93 -5.90
N ASP A 159 -6.67 7.66 -5.15
CA ASP A 159 -6.82 8.14 -3.79
C ASP A 159 -5.85 7.41 -2.85
N TYR A 160 -4.87 8.15 -2.36
CA TYR A 160 -3.80 7.66 -1.51
C TYR A 160 -4.31 6.91 -0.26
N GLU A 161 -5.32 7.48 0.42
CA GLU A 161 -5.83 6.89 1.66
C GLU A 161 -6.62 5.62 1.38
N LYS A 162 -7.43 5.60 0.32
CA LYS A 162 -8.25 4.44 -0.03
C LYS A 162 -7.39 3.26 -0.48
N VAL A 163 -6.39 3.51 -1.33
CA VAL A 163 -5.48 2.45 -1.81
C VAL A 163 -4.66 1.85 -0.69
N LEU A 164 -4.13 2.68 0.22
CA LEU A 164 -3.30 2.21 1.32
C LEU A 164 -4.09 1.82 2.58
N SER A 165 -5.42 1.98 2.59
CA SER A 165 -6.26 1.68 3.76
C SER A 165 -6.11 0.26 4.31
N PRO A 166 -5.89 -0.81 3.50
CA PRO A 166 -5.67 -2.14 4.03
C PRO A 166 -4.45 -2.24 4.96
N PHE A 167 -3.41 -1.45 4.69
CA PHE A 167 -2.24 -1.37 5.53
C PHE A 167 -2.42 -0.35 6.67
N MET A 168 -2.91 0.83 6.37
CA MET A 168 -3.09 1.92 7.36
C MET A 168 -4.00 1.50 8.50
N SER A 169 -5.04 0.72 8.23
CA SER A 169 -5.98 0.20 9.24
C SER A 169 -5.35 -0.79 10.23
N GLN A 170 -4.18 -1.33 9.93
CA GLN A 170 -3.45 -2.22 10.83
C GLN A 170 -2.57 -1.46 11.84
N ILE A 171 -2.40 -0.16 11.65
CA ILE A 171 -1.62 0.68 12.57
C ILE A 171 -2.53 1.10 13.72
N THR A 172 -2.79 0.14 14.59
CA THR A 172 -3.62 0.26 15.79
C THR A 172 -2.77 0.12 17.05
N ASP A 173 -3.39 -0.01 18.20
CA ASP A 173 -2.77 -0.06 19.53
C ASP A 173 -1.38 -0.68 19.59
N ASN A 174 -0.39 0.15 19.93
CA ASN A 174 1.03 -0.22 20.06
C ASN A 174 1.67 -0.79 18.78
N THR A 175 1.16 -0.41 17.62
CA THR A 175 1.73 -0.79 16.33
C THR A 175 2.22 0.45 15.60
N GLY A 176 3.33 0.34 14.89
CA GLY A 176 3.79 1.34 13.94
C GLY A 176 3.92 0.73 12.56
N GLY A 177 3.81 1.55 11.54
CA GLY A 177 3.93 1.16 10.14
C GLY A 177 4.67 2.18 9.31
N MET A 178 5.38 1.70 8.29
CA MET A 178 6.09 2.53 7.33
C MET A 178 6.06 1.88 5.95
N ILE A 179 5.93 2.71 4.93
CA ILE A 179 6.06 2.31 3.53
C ILE A 179 7.17 3.17 2.92
N LEU A 180 8.12 2.52 2.27
CA LEU A 180 9.18 3.17 1.49
C LEU A 180 8.93 2.90 0.00
N ASP A 181 9.23 3.88 -0.86
CA ASP A 181 9.27 3.68 -2.31
C ASP A 181 10.54 2.91 -2.73
N ASP A 182 10.64 2.57 -3.99
CA ASP A 182 11.78 1.89 -4.62
C ASP A 182 13.12 2.66 -4.51
N ASN A 183 13.06 3.95 -4.20
CA ASN A 183 14.22 4.82 -3.95
C ASN A 183 14.50 5.01 -2.45
N GLY A 184 13.75 4.35 -1.57
CA GLY A 184 13.88 4.46 -0.12
C GLY A 184 13.24 5.72 0.47
N ASN A 185 12.45 6.48 -0.28
CA ASN A 185 11.74 7.63 0.28
C ASN A 185 10.48 7.17 1.05
N VAL A 186 10.17 7.90 2.12
CA VAL A 186 8.99 7.61 2.92
C VAL A 186 7.71 7.98 2.16
N VAL A 187 6.94 6.97 1.85
CA VAL A 187 5.57 7.06 1.29
C VAL A 187 4.58 7.32 2.40
N TYR A 188 4.62 6.49 3.42
CA TYR A 188 3.75 6.54 4.59
C TYR A 188 4.56 6.21 5.84
N ALA A 189 4.26 6.89 6.94
CA ALA A 189 4.75 6.52 8.26
C ALA A 189 3.74 6.98 9.31
N ASP A 190 3.34 6.06 10.18
CA ASP A 190 2.50 6.35 11.33
C ASP A 190 2.84 5.42 12.49
N CYS A 191 2.52 5.85 13.70
CA CYS A 191 2.85 5.13 14.91
C CYS A 191 1.79 5.36 15.99
N SER A 192 0.95 4.36 16.22
CA SER A 192 -0.08 4.34 17.26
C SER A 192 0.42 3.75 18.58
N MET A 193 1.59 4.22 19.05
CA MET A 193 2.22 3.76 20.29
C MET A 193 2.24 4.84 21.36
N ASP A 194 2.19 4.43 22.63
CA ASP A 194 2.52 5.32 23.74
C ASP A 194 3.91 5.93 23.54
N LYS A 195 4.10 7.19 23.94
CA LYS A 195 5.37 7.92 23.79
C LYS A 195 6.59 7.15 24.29
N LYS A 196 6.44 6.36 25.35
CA LYS A 196 7.51 5.54 25.96
C LYS A 196 7.99 4.38 25.08
N TYR A 197 7.15 3.95 24.13
CA TYR A 197 7.43 2.84 23.22
C TYR A 197 7.75 3.30 21.80
N ARG A 198 7.66 4.61 21.50
CA ARG A 198 7.98 5.10 20.15
C ARG A 198 9.47 5.02 19.89
N PRO A 199 9.88 4.48 18.74
CA PRO A 199 11.27 4.52 18.33
C PRO A 199 11.71 5.99 18.13
N LYS A 200 12.92 6.32 18.56
CA LYS A 200 13.48 7.67 18.41
C LYS A 200 13.85 8.01 16.97
N ASN A 201 14.23 7.01 16.23
CA ASN A 201 14.54 7.10 14.78
C ASN A 201 13.97 5.87 14.07
N ILE A 202 13.13 6.10 13.06
CA ILE A 202 12.48 5.04 12.28
C ILE A 202 13.28 4.74 11.01
N GLU A 203 14.20 5.64 10.60
CA GLU A 203 14.95 5.50 9.36
C GLU A 203 15.84 4.25 9.33
N ASN A 204 16.21 3.73 10.50
CA ASN A 204 17.02 2.52 10.61
C ASN A 204 16.32 1.44 11.44
N LEU A 205 15.35 0.75 10.83
CA LEU A 205 14.60 -0.32 11.50
C LEU A 205 15.48 -1.47 12.00
N LYS A 206 16.65 -1.71 11.40
CA LYS A 206 17.60 -2.72 11.86
C LYS A 206 18.13 -2.43 13.25
N ASP A 207 18.35 -1.15 13.58
CA ASP A 207 18.90 -0.73 14.87
C ASP A 207 17.90 -0.90 16.03
N ILE A 208 16.61 -1.07 15.71
CA ILE A 208 15.56 -1.26 16.71
C ILE A 208 15.06 -2.71 16.83
N SER A 209 15.60 -3.64 16.02
CA SER A 209 15.16 -5.04 15.97
C SER A 209 15.25 -5.78 17.32
N ASP A 210 16.16 -5.37 18.20
CA ASP A 210 16.29 -5.96 19.54
C ASP A 210 15.08 -5.64 20.43
N LYS A 211 14.44 -4.49 20.26
CA LYS A 211 13.34 -3.99 21.08
C LYS A 211 11.96 -4.17 20.46
N TYR A 212 11.91 -4.49 19.16
CA TYR A 212 10.66 -4.59 18.42
C TYR A 212 10.55 -5.90 17.66
N TYR A 213 9.33 -6.41 17.53
CA TYR A 213 8.97 -7.33 16.45
C TYR A 213 8.83 -6.50 15.20
N ILE A 214 9.47 -6.91 14.12
CA ILE A 214 9.45 -6.21 12.83
C ILE A 214 9.14 -7.23 11.75
N SER A 215 8.19 -6.90 10.87
CA SER A 215 7.95 -7.64 9.64
C SER A 215 8.11 -6.71 8.46
N GLN A 216 8.68 -7.21 7.39
CA GLN A 216 8.89 -6.52 6.12
C GLN A 216 8.32 -7.34 4.98
N ARG A 217 7.72 -6.66 4.01
CA ARG A 217 7.31 -7.26 2.74
C ARG A 217 7.44 -6.25 1.62
N THR A 218 8.03 -6.69 0.51
CA THR A 218 8.14 -5.88 -0.70
C THR A 218 6.97 -6.20 -1.63
N MET A 219 6.28 -5.19 -2.10
CA MET A 219 5.23 -5.28 -3.11
C MET A 219 5.88 -5.42 -4.49
N LYS A 220 5.50 -6.45 -5.25
CA LYS A 220 6.19 -6.81 -6.50
C LYS A 220 6.04 -5.77 -7.61
N ASP A 221 4.84 -5.21 -7.77
CA ASP A 221 4.51 -4.35 -8.90
C ASP A 221 5.12 -2.94 -8.76
N THR A 222 5.27 -2.47 -7.53
CA THR A 222 5.77 -1.12 -7.23
C THR A 222 7.21 -1.09 -6.74
N GLY A 223 7.74 -2.22 -6.25
CA GLY A 223 9.00 -2.27 -5.53
C GLY A 223 8.95 -1.59 -4.15
N TRP A 224 7.76 -1.26 -3.66
CA TRP A 224 7.62 -0.60 -2.36
C TRP A 224 7.81 -1.58 -1.21
N ASP A 225 8.54 -1.14 -0.19
CA ASP A 225 8.78 -1.89 1.04
C ASP A 225 7.81 -1.47 2.14
N PHE A 226 7.03 -2.42 2.61
CA PHE A 226 6.09 -2.28 3.71
C PHE A 226 6.71 -2.83 4.99
N TYR A 227 6.68 -2.05 6.05
CA TYR A 227 7.16 -2.41 7.36
C TYR A 227 6.05 -2.24 8.39
N ILE A 228 5.87 -3.25 9.24
CA ILE A 228 5.04 -3.16 10.43
C ILE A 228 5.87 -3.57 11.64
N TYR A 229 5.74 -2.87 12.75
CA TYR A 229 6.54 -3.12 13.93
C TYR A 229 5.75 -2.92 15.23
N ARG A 230 6.10 -3.69 16.26
CA ARG A 230 5.46 -3.67 17.59
C ARG A 230 6.50 -3.81 18.69
N PRO A 231 6.42 -3.04 19.82
CA PRO A 231 7.39 -3.16 20.91
C PRO A 231 7.27 -4.53 21.60
N LYS A 232 8.39 -5.23 21.80
CA LYS A 232 8.44 -6.49 22.55
C LYS A 232 7.98 -6.30 23.98
N ALA A 233 8.30 -5.15 24.61
CA ALA A 233 7.92 -4.82 25.97
C ALA A 233 6.40 -4.81 26.22
N VAL A 234 5.58 -4.54 25.20
CA VAL A 234 4.11 -4.60 25.33
C VAL A 234 3.65 -6.03 25.54
N SER A 235 4.12 -6.96 24.72
CA SER A 235 3.81 -8.38 24.83
C SER A 235 4.38 -8.98 26.11
N GLU A 236 5.59 -8.62 26.49
CA GLU A 236 6.24 -9.06 27.73
C GLU A 236 5.49 -8.61 28.97
N ASN A 237 5.05 -7.35 29.02
CA ASN A 237 4.22 -6.85 30.13
C ASN A 237 2.86 -7.56 30.20
N ALA A 238 2.24 -7.88 29.08
CA ALA A 238 0.99 -8.65 29.04
C ALA A 238 1.20 -10.08 29.58
N ILE A 239 2.31 -10.74 29.18
CA ILE A 239 2.70 -12.05 29.67
C ILE A 239 2.95 -12.01 31.19
N HIS A 240 3.74 -11.04 31.67
CA HIS A 240 3.99 -10.86 33.11
C HIS A 240 2.70 -10.68 33.91
N LYS A 241 1.79 -9.85 33.45
CA LYS A 241 0.48 -9.68 34.10
C LYS A 241 -0.33 -10.96 34.15
N LEU A 242 -0.29 -11.77 33.07
CA LEU A 242 -1.02 -13.04 32.98
C LEU A 242 -0.41 -14.09 33.91
N LEU A 243 0.92 -14.16 34.01
CA LEU A 243 1.64 -15.02 34.94
C LEU A 243 1.33 -14.64 36.39
N LEU A 244 1.42 -13.36 36.73
CA LEU A 244 1.10 -12.86 38.07
C LEU A 244 -0.34 -13.18 38.48
N LYS A 245 -1.30 -13.08 37.57
CA LYS A 245 -2.71 -13.43 37.82
C LYS A 245 -2.91 -14.92 38.10
N ASN A 246 -2.07 -15.79 37.58
CA ASN A 246 -2.17 -17.25 37.75
C ASN A 246 -1.37 -17.77 38.98
N ILE A 247 -0.48 -16.97 39.57
CA ILE A 247 0.29 -17.37 40.77
C ILE A 247 -0.62 -17.79 41.94
N PRO A 248 -1.69 -17.07 42.30
CA PRO A 248 -2.56 -17.48 43.38
C PRO A 248 -3.23 -18.85 43.11
N LEU A 249 -3.61 -19.11 41.90
CA LEU A 249 -4.25 -20.37 41.49
C LEU A 249 -3.29 -21.56 41.62
N ILE A 250 -2.02 -21.35 41.25
CA ILE A 250 -0.96 -22.36 41.40
C ILE A 250 -0.69 -22.61 42.89
N LEU A 251 -0.61 -21.55 43.71
CA LEU A 251 -0.43 -21.68 45.15
C LEU A 251 -1.57 -22.45 45.84
N ILE A 252 -2.82 -22.14 45.46
CA ILE A 252 -3.99 -22.84 45.97
C ILE A 252 -3.97 -24.33 45.57
N SER A 253 -3.60 -24.65 44.32
CA SER A 253 -3.49 -26.04 43.86
C SER A 253 -2.39 -26.83 44.58
N VAL A 254 -1.25 -26.21 44.83
CA VAL A 254 -0.15 -26.83 45.61
C VAL A 254 -0.57 -27.03 47.07
N LEU A 255 -1.28 -26.06 47.68
CA LEU A 255 -1.80 -26.20 49.05
C LEU A 255 -2.84 -27.32 49.15
N LEU A 256 -3.75 -27.42 48.17
CA LEU A 256 -4.74 -28.51 48.15
C LEU A 256 -4.09 -29.89 47.97
N LEU A 257 -3.07 -30.01 47.11
CA LEU A 257 -2.33 -31.25 46.93
C LEU A 257 -1.54 -31.64 48.19
N SER A 258 -0.96 -30.66 48.90
CA SER A 258 -0.23 -30.90 50.15
C SER A 258 -1.18 -31.32 51.28
N LEU A 259 -2.35 -30.73 51.37
CA LEU A 259 -3.40 -31.11 52.32
C LEU A 259 -3.93 -32.55 52.05
N LEU A 260 -4.18 -32.88 50.79
CA LEU A 260 -4.58 -34.25 50.40
C LEU A 260 -3.49 -35.27 50.76
N GLY A 261 -2.23 -34.95 50.47
CA GLY A 261 -1.08 -35.81 50.86
C GLY A 261 -0.99 -36.03 52.38
N TYR A 262 -1.28 -34.98 53.16
CA TYR A 262 -1.31 -35.10 54.63
C TYR A 262 -2.47 -35.94 55.17
N VAL A 263 -3.64 -35.85 54.54
CA VAL A 263 -4.83 -36.61 54.98
C VAL A 263 -4.74 -38.11 54.61
N PHE A 264 -3.99 -38.45 53.59
CA PHE A 264 -3.78 -39.84 53.12
C PHE A 264 -2.46 -40.49 53.58
N SER A 265 -1.66 -39.79 54.36
CA SER A 265 -0.46 -40.30 55.02
C SER A 265 -0.73 -40.68 56.46
#